data_821200832e62dd1dd98145749df90c53
#
_entry.id   821200832e62dd1dd98145749df90c53
#
_cell.length_a   1.000
_cell.length_b   1.000
_cell.length_c   1.000
_cell.angle_alpha   90.00
_cell.angle_beta   90.00
_cell.angle_gamma   90.00
#
_symmetry.space_group_name_H-M   'P 1'
#
loop_
_entity.id
_entity.type
_entity.pdbx_description
1 polymer ?
#
loop_
_entity_poly.entity_id
_entity_poly.type
_entity_poly.pdbx_seq_one_letter_code
_entity_poly.pdbx_strand_id
1 'polypeptide(L)'
;MTDFFDSERYFYLLMGKSSNLYTIRYDKSTKEICYTKTESNIKRTNFPGSPDWVYQRRTDFFTLTNDLSGGLPFNVQFKRNSKYWIDKVNSSELKEKIKPTNLQNKKVKEEYRKSELLNIYNKIKEDDNPILFIAEMK
;
A
#
# COMPACT_ATOMS: atom_id res chain seq x y z
N MET A 1 -11.22 11.94 8.90
CA MET A 1 -11.37 10.54 8.48
C MET A 1 -10.39 9.74 9.30
N THR A 2 -10.86 8.69 9.94
CA THR A 2 -10.05 7.84 10.84
C THR A 2 -10.28 6.39 10.43
N ASP A 3 -9.22 5.66 10.25
CA ASP A 3 -9.27 4.22 10.00
C ASP A 3 -8.27 3.52 10.92
N PHE A 4 -8.47 2.25 11.19
CA PHE A 4 -7.58 1.50 12.05
C PHE A 4 -7.36 0.08 11.56
N PHE A 5 -6.18 -0.44 11.86
CA PHE A 5 -5.79 -1.82 11.58
C PHE A 5 -5.27 -2.43 12.86
N ASP A 6 -5.78 -3.58 13.20
CA ASP A 6 -5.36 -4.35 14.37
C ASP A 6 -4.72 -5.66 13.93
N SER A 7 -3.53 -5.95 14.43
CA SER A 7 -2.83 -7.21 14.27
C SER A 7 -2.50 -7.80 15.64
N GLU A 8 -1.97 -8.98 15.69
CA GLU A 8 -1.58 -9.62 16.94
C GLU A 8 -0.63 -8.75 17.77
N ARG A 9 0.41 -8.20 17.13
CA ARG A 9 1.43 -7.40 17.79
C ARG A 9 1.17 -5.90 17.73
N TYR A 10 0.64 -5.38 16.63
CA TYR A 10 0.55 -3.94 16.38
C TYR A 10 -0.88 -3.47 16.24
N PHE A 11 -1.13 -2.28 16.75
CA PHE A 11 -2.32 -1.50 16.42
C PHE A 11 -1.89 -0.28 15.61
N TYR A 12 -2.53 -0.07 14.46
CA TYR A 12 -2.29 1.07 13.60
C TYR A 12 -3.52 1.95 13.55
N LEU A 13 -3.31 3.24 13.71
CA LEU A 13 -4.34 4.26 13.59
C LEU A 13 -3.94 5.24 12.50
N LEU A 14 -4.87 5.48 11.57
CA LEU A 14 -4.75 6.41 10.48
C LEU A 14 -5.65 7.59 10.74
N MET A 15 -5.08 8.77 10.81
CA MET A 15 -5.82 10.01 11.04
C MET A 15 -5.49 11.05 9.98
N GLY A 16 -6.54 11.67 9.43
CA GLY A 16 -6.41 12.88 8.63
C GLY A 16 -6.77 14.11 9.47
N LYS A 17 -5.86 15.08 9.56
CA LYS A 17 -6.12 16.38 10.19
C LYS A 17 -5.62 17.49 9.26
N SER A 18 -6.54 18.35 8.80
CA SER A 18 -6.23 19.39 7.82
C SER A 18 -5.64 18.78 6.54
N SER A 19 -4.46 19.22 6.13
CA SER A 19 -3.73 18.68 4.98
C SER A 19 -2.75 17.55 5.33
N ASN A 20 -2.72 17.09 6.56
CA ASN A 20 -1.76 16.08 7.02
C ASN A 20 -2.42 14.74 7.28
N LEU A 21 -1.69 13.68 6.96
CA LEU A 21 -2.01 12.31 7.32
C LEU A 21 -1.04 11.84 8.40
N TYR A 22 -1.59 11.19 9.41
CA TYR A 22 -0.82 10.62 10.50
C TYR A 22 -1.06 9.11 10.51
N THR A 23 0.03 8.36 10.48
CA THR A 23 0.01 6.92 10.76
C THR A 23 0.63 6.72 12.13
N ILE A 24 -0.14 6.21 13.07
CA ILE A 24 0.29 5.90 14.42
C ILE A 24 0.37 4.39 14.55
N ARG A 25 1.50 3.88 15.01
CA ARG A 25 1.68 2.45 15.31
C ARG A 25 1.92 2.30 16.82
N TYR A 26 1.11 1.48 17.44
CA TYR A 26 1.28 1.05 18.83
C TYR A 26 1.74 -0.40 18.86
N ASP A 27 2.89 -0.66 19.47
CA ASP A 27 3.39 -2.02 19.72
C ASP A 27 2.80 -2.54 21.04
N LYS A 28 1.96 -3.56 20.94
CA LYS A 28 1.26 -4.13 22.11
C LYS A 28 2.21 -4.83 23.08
N SER A 29 3.35 -5.32 22.60
CA SER A 29 4.34 -6.03 23.42
C SER A 29 5.25 -5.08 24.19
N THR A 30 5.80 -4.05 23.51
CA THR A 30 6.70 -3.06 24.15
C THR A 30 5.98 -1.86 24.72
N LYS A 31 4.69 -1.66 24.37
CA LYS A 31 3.88 -0.48 24.72
C LYS A 31 4.39 0.82 24.07
N GLU A 32 5.25 0.72 23.09
CA GLU A 32 5.79 1.86 22.37
C GLU A 32 4.82 2.40 21.32
N ILE A 33 4.82 3.71 21.18
CA ILE A 33 4.06 4.43 20.16
C ILE A 33 5.03 5.10 19.20
N CYS A 34 4.89 4.79 17.92
CA CYS A 34 5.57 5.49 16.84
C CYS A 34 4.55 6.18 15.94
N TYR A 35 4.89 7.33 15.38
CA TYR A 35 4.03 7.96 14.39
C TYR A 35 4.83 8.51 13.21
N THR A 36 4.18 8.52 12.05
CA THR A 36 4.66 9.19 10.85
C THR A 36 3.64 10.23 10.41
N LYS A 37 4.14 11.39 10.01
CA LYS A 37 3.31 12.45 9.40
C LYS A 37 3.62 12.50 7.91
N THR A 38 2.59 12.44 7.08
CA THR A 38 2.71 12.59 5.64
C THR A 38 1.83 13.75 5.18
N GLU A 39 2.37 14.65 4.38
CA GLU A 39 1.57 15.70 3.77
C GLU A 39 0.60 15.10 2.76
N SER A 40 -0.66 15.52 2.85
CA SER A 40 -1.66 15.06 1.92
C SER A 40 -1.64 15.90 0.65
N ASN A 41 -1.20 15.34 -0.46
CA ASN A 41 -1.39 15.92 -1.79
C ASN A 41 -2.83 15.67 -2.29
N ILE A 42 -3.82 16.22 -1.60
CA ILE A 42 -5.21 16.14 -2.07
C ILE A 42 -5.32 17.08 -3.27
N LYS A 43 -5.26 16.53 -4.48
CA LYS A 43 -5.64 17.27 -5.68
C LYS A 43 -7.17 17.36 -5.69
N ARG A 44 -7.69 18.58 -5.57
CA ARG A 44 -9.09 18.86 -5.86
C ARG A 44 -9.23 18.86 -7.39
N THR A 45 -9.95 17.92 -7.94
CA THR A 45 -10.32 17.91 -9.35
C THR A 45 -11.76 18.41 -9.46
N ASN A 46 -11.94 19.56 -10.08
CA ASN A 46 -13.26 20.05 -10.43
C ASN A 46 -13.67 19.39 -11.75
N PHE A 47 -14.72 18.59 -11.74
CA PHE A 47 -15.35 18.09 -12.96
C PHE A 47 -16.50 19.03 -13.34
N PRO A 48 -16.67 19.38 -14.63
CA PRO A 48 -17.82 20.16 -15.08
C PRO A 48 -19.13 19.48 -14.67
N GLY A 49 -20.01 20.20 -13.95
CA GLY A 49 -21.30 19.69 -13.48
C GLY A 49 -21.28 18.91 -12.17
N SER A 50 -20.13 18.76 -11.52
CA SER A 50 -20.05 18.18 -10.18
C SER A 50 -20.11 19.28 -9.10
N PRO A 51 -20.60 18.96 -7.87
CA PRO A 51 -20.44 19.85 -6.73
C PRO A 51 -18.96 20.26 -6.58
N ASP A 52 -18.68 21.47 -6.09
CA ASP A 52 -17.35 22.08 -5.97
C ASP A 52 -16.29 21.25 -5.20
N TRP A 53 -16.64 20.04 -4.77
CA TRP A 53 -15.75 19.16 -4.05
C TRP A 53 -16.03 17.69 -4.42
N VAL A 54 -15.24 17.13 -5.30
CA VAL A 54 -15.12 15.68 -5.46
C VAL A 54 -13.89 15.24 -4.68
N TYR A 55 -14.11 14.55 -3.57
CA TYR A 55 -13.01 13.90 -2.87
C TYR A 55 -12.55 12.73 -3.72
N GLN A 56 -11.42 12.88 -4.38
CA GLN A 56 -10.73 11.73 -4.90
C GLN A 56 -10.35 10.86 -3.69
N ARG A 57 -11.00 9.71 -3.57
CA ARG A 57 -10.75 8.77 -2.47
C ARG A 57 -9.30 8.36 -2.57
N ARG A 58 -8.48 8.79 -1.63
CA ARG A 58 -7.09 8.37 -1.57
C ARG A 58 -7.03 6.88 -1.28
N THR A 59 -6.41 6.16 -2.18
CA THR A 59 -6.04 4.76 -1.99
C THR A 59 -4.76 4.61 -1.14
N ASP A 60 -4.06 5.70 -0.85
CA ASP A 60 -2.70 5.70 -0.30
C ASP A 60 -2.65 5.98 1.21
N PHE A 61 -3.72 5.73 1.94
CA PHE A 61 -3.78 6.04 3.37
C PHE A 61 -2.77 5.24 4.19
N PHE A 62 -2.48 4.02 3.79
CA PHE A 62 -1.53 3.17 4.49
C PHE A 62 -0.67 2.42 3.49
N THR A 63 0.52 2.96 3.28
CA THR A 63 1.50 2.40 2.34
C THR A 63 2.69 1.86 3.12
N LEU A 64 2.99 0.59 2.91
CA LEU A 64 4.17 -0.07 3.46
C LEU A 64 5.25 -0.19 2.38
N THR A 65 6.50 0.01 2.78
CA THR A 65 7.63 -0.29 1.90
C THR A 65 7.68 -1.80 1.64
N ASN A 66 7.69 -2.18 0.37
CA ASN A 66 7.86 -3.57 -0.01
C ASN A 66 9.35 -3.91 -0.10
N ASP A 67 9.94 -4.25 1.03
CA ASP A 67 11.34 -4.67 1.14
C ASP A 67 11.53 -6.20 0.99
N LEU A 68 10.44 -6.95 0.89
CA LEU A 68 10.48 -8.40 0.67
C LEU A 68 10.82 -8.72 -0.80
N SER A 69 10.04 -8.20 -1.73
CA SER A 69 10.22 -8.45 -3.17
C SER A 69 10.81 -7.27 -3.93
N GLY A 70 10.81 -6.08 -3.32
CA GLY A 70 11.27 -4.85 -3.96
C GLY A 70 10.31 -4.26 -4.99
N GLY A 71 9.11 -4.81 -5.12
CA GLY A 71 8.07 -4.35 -6.04
C GLY A 71 7.44 -3.02 -5.63
N LEU A 72 6.17 -2.85 -6.03
CA LEU A 72 5.40 -1.66 -5.67
C LEU A 72 5.24 -1.56 -4.14
N PRO A 73 5.13 -0.33 -3.60
CA PRO A 73 4.70 -0.14 -2.23
C PRO A 73 3.37 -0.85 -2.00
N PHE A 74 3.23 -1.51 -0.85
CA PHE A 74 2.04 -2.25 -0.49
C PHE A 74 1.00 -1.30 0.12
N ASN A 75 -0.16 -1.19 -0.52
CA ASN A 75 -1.27 -0.36 -0.05
C ASN A 75 -2.34 -1.25 0.56
N VAL A 76 -2.59 -1.13 1.84
CA VAL A 76 -3.61 -1.94 2.51
C VAL A 76 -5.01 -1.50 2.06
N GLN A 77 -5.61 -2.22 1.12
CA GLN A 77 -6.96 -1.94 0.63
C GLN A 77 -8.01 -2.77 1.38
N PHE A 78 -7.67 -4.00 1.71
CA PHE A 78 -8.55 -4.93 2.39
C PHE A 78 -7.79 -5.64 3.51
N LYS A 79 -8.54 -6.04 4.53
CA LYS A 79 -8.03 -6.93 5.58
C LYS A 79 -8.94 -8.14 5.73
N ARG A 80 -8.35 -9.29 5.94
CA ARG A 80 -9.08 -10.50 6.33
C ARG A 80 -8.58 -10.91 7.70
N ASN A 81 -9.42 -10.75 8.70
CA ASN A 81 -9.05 -10.90 10.10
C ASN A 81 -7.92 -9.93 10.50
N SER A 82 -7.35 -10.08 11.69
CA SER A 82 -6.16 -9.33 12.12
C SER A 82 -4.86 -9.83 11.47
N LYS A 83 -4.93 -10.90 10.68
CA LYS A 83 -3.75 -11.64 10.19
C LYS A 83 -3.34 -11.30 8.77
N TYR A 84 -4.30 -11.07 7.87
CA TYR A 84 -4.01 -10.87 6.45
C TYR A 84 -4.40 -9.48 5.97
N TRP A 85 -3.44 -8.80 5.37
CA TRP A 85 -3.65 -7.55 4.67
C TRP A 85 -3.51 -7.77 3.17
N ILE A 86 -4.38 -7.15 2.40
CA ILE A 86 -4.50 -7.40 0.97
C ILE A 86 -4.41 -6.09 0.22
N ASP A 87 -3.52 -6.06 -0.77
CA ASP A 87 -3.43 -5.03 -1.79
C ASP A 87 -3.86 -5.59 -3.13
N LYS A 88 -4.64 -4.82 -3.87
CA LYS A 88 -5.09 -5.15 -5.22
C LYS A 88 -4.43 -4.19 -6.19
N VAL A 89 -3.62 -4.72 -7.09
CA VAL A 89 -2.90 -3.95 -8.12
C VAL A 89 -3.39 -4.37 -9.49
N ASN A 90 -3.77 -3.41 -10.33
CA ASN A 90 -4.15 -3.69 -11.71
C ASN A 90 -2.92 -4.11 -12.52
N SER A 91 -3.11 -5.02 -13.47
CA SER A 91 -2.02 -5.53 -14.31
C SER A 91 -1.35 -4.44 -15.14
N SER A 92 -2.13 -3.47 -15.65
CA SER A 92 -1.62 -2.28 -16.33
C SER A 92 -0.74 -1.42 -15.41
N GLU A 93 -1.19 -1.19 -14.17
CA GLU A 93 -0.41 -0.44 -13.17
C GLU A 93 0.91 -1.12 -12.82
N LEU A 94 0.89 -2.45 -12.68
CA LEU A 94 2.11 -3.22 -12.42
C LEU A 94 3.11 -3.09 -13.59
N LYS A 95 2.61 -3.18 -14.83
CA LYS A 95 3.42 -3.02 -16.04
C LYS A 95 4.02 -1.61 -16.17
N GLU A 96 3.25 -0.58 -15.86
CA GLU A 96 3.68 0.81 -15.95
C GLU A 96 4.74 1.15 -14.89
N LYS A 97 4.48 0.76 -13.64
CA LYS A 97 5.28 1.23 -12.49
C LYS A 97 6.51 0.37 -12.20
N ILE A 98 6.51 -0.91 -12.55
CA ILE A 98 7.67 -1.78 -12.37
C ILE A 98 8.55 -1.73 -13.61
N LYS A 99 9.81 -1.36 -13.42
CA LYS A 99 10.87 -1.51 -14.41
C LYS A 99 11.72 -2.72 -14.04
N PRO A 100 11.70 -3.81 -14.82
CA PRO A 100 12.41 -5.06 -14.49
C PRO A 100 13.88 -4.85 -14.18
N THR A 101 14.57 -3.99 -14.94
CA THR A 101 15.99 -3.66 -14.72
C THR A 101 16.24 -3.05 -13.33
N ASN A 102 15.35 -2.16 -12.88
CA ASN A 102 15.47 -1.55 -11.56
C ASN A 102 15.19 -2.59 -10.46
N LEU A 103 14.21 -3.46 -10.69
CA LEU A 103 13.85 -4.51 -9.74
C LEU A 103 14.98 -5.54 -9.60
N GLN A 104 15.60 -5.96 -10.69
CA GLN A 104 16.72 -6.89 -10.67
C GLN A 104 17.90 -6.41 -9.81
N ASN A 105 18.20 -5.11 -9.87
CA ASN A 105 19.32 -4.50 -9.14
C ASN A 105 18.97 -4.11 -7.69
N LYS A 106 17.71 -4.25 -7.28
CA LYS A 106 17.26 -3.84 -5.95
C LYS A 106 17.62 -4.90 -4.91
N LYS A 107 18.24 -4.47 -3.80
CA LYS A 107 18.42 -5.35 -2.63
C LYS A 107 17.09 -5.57 -1.94
N VAL A 108 16.78 -6.82 -1.67
CA VAL A 108 15.54 -7.24 -1.01
C VAL A 108 15.84 -8.25 0.09
N LYS A 109 14.89 -8.46 0.99
CA LYS A 109 15.02 -9.45 2.07
C LYS A 109 14.83 -10.88 1.58
N GLU A 110 13.99 -11.07 0.55
CA GLU A 110 13.62 -12.39 0.06
C GLU A 110 13.78 -12.47 -1.47
N GLU A 111 14.94 -12.90 -1.93
CA GLU A 111 15.26 -12.97 -3.36
C GLU A 111 14.29 -13.86 -4.17
N TYR A 112 13.74 -14.91 -3.55
CA TYR A 112 12.76 -15.75 -4.22
C TYR A 112 11.45 -14.99 -4.52
N ARG A 113 11.03 -14.07 -3.64
CA ARG A 113 9.86 -13.20 -3.87
C ARG A 113 10.09 -12.22 -5.02
N LYS A 114 11.30 -11.71 -5.14
CA LYS A 114 11.69 -10.86 -6.27
C LYS A 114 11.62 -11.65 -7.60
N SER A 115 12.13 -12.87 -7.60
CA SER A 115 12.08 -13.74 -8.76
C SER A 115 10.65 -14.12 -9.13
N GLU A 116 9.80 -14.40 -8.15
CA GLU A 116 8.38 -14.66 -8.35
C GLU A 116 7.67 -13.45 -8.98
N LEU A 117 7.92 -12.24 -8.45
CA LEU A 117 7.36 -11.00 -9.00
C LEU A 117 7.81 -10.75 -10.45
N LEU A 118 9.08 -10.97 -10.77
CA LEU A 118 9.59 -10.86 -12.15
C LEU A 118 8.93 -11.88 -13.08
N ASN A 119 8.70 -13.10 -12.61
CA ASN A 119 8.02 -14.12 -13.38
C ASN A 119 6.55 -13.76 -13.66
N ILE A 120 5.84 -13.22 -12.65
CA ILE A 120 4.49 -12.68 -12.81
C ILE A 120 4.52 -11.55 -13.84
N TYR A 121 5.41 -10.56 -13.68
CA TYR A 121 5.54 -9.41 -14.57
C TYR A 121 5.73 -9.84 -16.03
N ASN A 122 6.54 -10.86 -16.29
CA ASN A 122 6.82 -11.35 -17.64
C ASN A 122 5.63 -12.07 -18.28
N LYS A 123 4.74 -12.65 -17.48
CA LYS A 123 3.60 -13.46 -17.95
C LYS A 123 2.32 -12.67 -18.13
N ILE A 124 2.10 -11.65 -17.29
CA ILE A 124 0.85 -10.88 -17.32
C ILE A 124 0.76 -9.96 -18.55
N LYS A 125 -0.47 -9.72 -18.99
CA LYS A 125 -0.83 -8.69 -19.97
C LYS A 125 -1.53 -7.53 -19.26
N GLU A 126 -1.62 -6.37 -19.93
CA GLU A 126 -2.21 -5.16 -19.35
C GLU A 126 -3.71 -5.30 -19.06
N ASP A 127 -4.40 -6.13 -19.83
CA ASP A 127 -5.82 -6.41 -19.75
C ASP A 127 -6.17 -7.64 -18.87
N ASP A 128 -5.16 -8.27 -18.27
CA ASP A 128 -5.37 -9.39 -17.34
C ASP A 128 -6.05 -8.92 -16.04
N ASN A 129 -6.62 -9.89 -15.33
CA ASN A 129 -7.21 -9.65 -14.02
C ASN A 129 -6.20 -9.01 -13.04
N PRO A 130 -6.68 -8.19 -12.10
CA PRO A 130 -5.83 -7.63 -11.06
C PRO A 130 -5.12 -8.69 -10.24
N ILE A 131 -3.92 -8.34 -9.78
CA ILE A 131 -3.08 -9.19 -8.92
C ILE A 131 -3.36 -8.83 -7.47
N LEU A 132 -3.51 -9.85 -6.64
CA LEU A 132 -3.63 -9.70 -5.20
C LEU A 132 -2.27 -9.96 -4.54
N PHE A 133 -1.77 -8.96 -3.82
CA PHE A 133 -0.65 -9.10 -2.91
C PHE A 133 -1.20 -9.33 -1.51
N ILE A 134 -0.78 -10.41 -0.87
CA ILE A 134 -1.26 -10.78 0.46
C ILE A 134 -0.08 -10.77 1.42
N ALA A 135 -0.16 -9.92 2.44
CA ALA A 135 0.80 -9.86 3.52
C ALA A 135 0.23 -10.56 4.76
N GLU A 136 0.95 -11.53 5.28
CA GLU A 136 0.67 -12.16 6.56
C GLU A 136 1.36 -11.37 7.67
N MET A 137 0.57 -10.87 8.61
CA MET A 137 1.06 -10.13 9.77
C MET A 137 1.47 -11.10 10.86
N LYS A 138 2.71 -10.95 11.33
CA LYS A 138 3.28 -11.74 12.44
C LYS A 138 3.23 -10.95 13.73
#